data_e5f7775f09819e323358fc19450901e7
#
_entry.id   e5f7775f09819e323358fc19450901e7
#
_cell.length_a   1.000
_cell.length_b   1.000
_cell.length_c   1.000
_cell.angle_alpha   90.00
_cell.angle_beta   90.00
_cell.angle_gamma   90.00
#
_symmetry.space_group_name_H-M   'P 1'
#
loop_
_entity.id
_entity.type
_entity.pdbx_description
1 polymer ?
#
loop_
_entity_poly.entity_id
_entity_poly.type
_entity_poly.pdbx_seq_one_letter_code
_entity_poly.pdbx_strand_id
1 'polypeptide(L)'
;MGTRVRARAGGTLRTTTGRAATALAALLTLAALATACGSSGENGGDGSEKGGGAAGNASAGPAKDHVVDTAMGPVHLPAHPRRVVVLDTAELDSAITLGVTPVGSVKAGAASDFLDYLPKSAVAGIRNVGEIAGPDLEAVAALKPDLILTSEVRDGARYEQLKAIAPTVMTESTGYPWKQNFRLHAQALGRTAEAKRVEAAYTDKVAKVRAAIGGAEQAAATSVNVVRFVEGADIRLYGDRTYIGTILKDVGLGRPPIVAKAKDGFSYDVSPERIDLADADVIFHATYGDARKSKATQVLDSGLWKRLPAHKNHRVTPVDDELWLQGIGYTAADKILDELEAGVRKGKS
;
A
#
# COMPACT_ATOMS: atom_id res chain seq x y z
N MET A 1 -17.39 60.45 -12.21
CA MET A 1 -17.00 60.61 -10.81
C MET A 1 -16.42 59.29 -10.37
N GLY A 2 -15.19 58.98 -10.41
CA GLY A 2 -13.91 59.65 -10.23
C GLY A 2 -13.45 59.58 -8.78
N THR A 3 -12.71 58.54 -8.39
CA THR A 3 -11.62 58.75 -7.46
C THR A 3 -10.64 57.56 -7.52
N ARG A 4 -9.48 57.85 -8.07
CA ARG A 4 -8.23 57.05 -7.96
C ARG A 4 -7.60 57.41 -6.61
N VAL A 5 -7.00 56.44 -5.92
CA VAL A 5 -5.88 56.69 -5.01
C VAL A 5 -4.74 55.71 -5.28
N ARG A 6 -3.55 56.29 -5.42
CA ARG A 6 -2.24 55.73 -5.77
C ARG A 6 -1.52 55.14 -4.53
N ALA A 7 -0.85 54.08 -4.73
CA ALA A 7 0.57 53.71 -4.53
C ALA A 7 1.45 54.44 -3.50
N ARG A 8 2.26 53.63 -2.78
CA ARG A 8 3.70 53.77 -2.46
C ARG A 8 4.13 52.47 -1.73
N ALA A 9 5.02 51.67 -2.19
CA ALA A 9 6.46 51.73 -2.48
C ALA A 9 7.32 51.94 -1.21
N GLY A 10 8.19 50.97 -0.94
CA GLY A 10 9.51 51.24 -0.42
C GLY A 10 9.98 50.44 0.79
N GLY A 11 11.10 49.80 0.66
CA GLY A 11 12.00 49.52 1.77
C GLY A 11 12.45 48.05 1.86
N THR A 12 13.43 47.70 1.16
CA THR A 12 14.90 47.63 1.27
C THR A 12 15.41 46.36 1.96
N LEU A 13 16.25 45.68 1.18
CA LEU A 13 17.19 44.61 1.52
C LEU A 13 17.95 44.84 2.84
N ARG A 14 18.21 43.78 3.56
CA ARG A 14 19.45 43.63 4.30
C ARG A 14 19.96 42.19 4.24
N THR A 15 20.96 42.01 3.45
CA THR A 15 21.98 40.97 3.50
C THR A 15 22.81 41.10 4.76
N THR A 16 23.02 39.96 5.45
CA THR A 16 24.20 39.83 6.32
C THR A 16 24.83 38.46 6.09
N THR A 17 25.92 38.51 5.39
CA THR A 17 27.01 37.53 5.34
C THR A 17 27.73 37.49 6.68
N GLY A 18 27.97 36.30 7.21
CA GLY A 18 28.83 36.05 8.37
C GLY A 18 29.59 34.76 8.17
N ARG A 19 30.88 34.93 7.95
CA ARG A 19 31.92 33.91 7.67
C ARG A 19 32.49 33.33 8.94
N ALA A 20 33.01 32.11 8.82
CA ALA A 20 34.22 31.51 9.40
C ALA A 20 34.16 31.21 10.92
N ALA A 21 34.80 30.20 11.49
CA ALA A 21 35.94 29.38 11.06
C ALA A 21 36.11 28.20 12.03
N THR A 22 36.58 27.09 11.48
CA THR A 22 37.60 26.15 12.00
C THR A 22 37.89 26.06 13.50
N ALA A 23 37.88 24.83 14.04
CA ALA A 23 39.03 24.30 14.82
C ALA A 23 38.97 22.77 14.93
N LEU A 24 40.02 22.14 14.47
CA LEU A 24 40.50 20.78 14.75
C LEU A 24 40.83 20.64 16.24
N ALA A 25 40.58 19.48 16.83
CA ALA A 25 41.48 18.87 17.80
C ALA A 25 41.23 17.37 17.89
N ALA A 26 42.18 16.61 17.42
CA ALA A 26 42.38 15.20 17.69
C ALA A 26 43.02 15.04 19.06
N LEU A 27 42.68 13.98 19.79
CA LEU A 27 43.62 13.35 20.74
C LEU A 27 43.20 11.91 21.05
N LEU A 28 44.14 11.02 20.81
CA LEU A 28 44.20 9.61 21.17
C LEU A 28 44.38 9.43 22.69
N THR A 29 43.93 8.30 23.23
CA THR A 29 44.64 7.45 24.26
C THR A 29 43.78 6.19 24.44
N LEU A 30 44.25 5.05 24.12
CA LEU A 30 45.14 4.05 24.74
C LEU A 30 44.43 3.17 25.80
N ALA A 31 44.24 1.92 25.42
CA ALA A 31 44.36 0.62 26.05
C ALA A 31 44.36 0.46 27.57
N ALA A 32 43.62 -0.53 28.05
CA ALA A 32 44.02 -1.41 29.14
C ALA A 32 43.44 -2.80 29.00
N LEU A 33 44.30 -3.77 28.78
CA LEU A 33 44.10 -5.20 28.97
C LEU A 33 44.04 -5.50 30.48
N ALA A 34 43.14 -6.37 30.87
CA ALA A 34 43.28 -7.10 32.13
C ALA A 34 42.97 -8.57 31.89
N THR A 35 44.04 -9.34 31.81
CA THR A 35 44.11 -10.81 31.97
C THR A 35 43.95 -11.16 33.43
N ALA A 36 43.14 -12.15 33.72
CA ALA A 36 43.23 -12.92 34.97
C ALA A 36 43.11 -14.43 34.64
N CYS A 37 44.25 -15.06 34.79
CA CYS A 37 44.39 -16.53 34.83
C CYS A 37 44.13 -17.04 36.24
N GLY A 38 43.74 -18.31 36.29
CA GLY A 38 43.82 -19.21 37.46
C GLY A 38 42.61 -20.12 37.49
N SER A 39 42.68 -21.41 37.63
CA SER A 39 43.73 -22.37 37.95
C SER A 39 43.20 -23.79 37.69
N SER A 40 44.08 -24.64 37.32
CA SER A 40 44.16 -26.08 37.17
C SER A 40 43.22 -26.99 38.00
N GLY A 41 42.77 -28.07 37.39
CA GLY A 41 42.27 -29.30 38.01
C GLY A 41 42.17 -30.40 36.96
N GLU A 42 43.25 -31.23 36.84
CA GLU A 42 43.26 -32.48 36.08
C GLU A 42 42.34 -33.52 36.73
N ASN A 43 41.55 -34.22 35.95
CA ASN A 43 41.62 -35.69 35.95
C ASN A 43 40.88 -36.29 34.75
N GLY A 44 41.48 -37.33 34.17
CA GLY A 44 41.16 -37.98 32.94
C GLY A 44 39.91 -38.87 32.97
N GLY A 45 39.48 -39.25 31.79
CA GLY A 45 38.42 -40.22 31.53
C GLY A 45 38.02 -40.24 30.05
N ASP A 46 38.60 -41.22 29.36
CA ASP A 46 38.32 -41.66 28.00
C ASP A 46 36.81 -41.95 27.77
N GLY A 47 36.25 -41.62 26.60
CA GLY A 47 34.88 -41.97 26.26
C GLY A 47 34.38 -41.31 24.98
N SER A 48 34.70 -41.92 23.85
CA SER A 48 34.17 -41.64 22.52
C SER A 48 32.66 -41.78 22.50
N GLU A 49 31.90 -40.69 22.09
CA GLU A 49 30.62 -40.89 21.43
C GLU A 49 30.20 -39.65 20.61
N LYS A 50 29.58 -39.96 19.45
CA LYS A 50 29.17 -39.10 18.36
C LYS A 50 28.20 -37.99 18.78
N GLY A 51 28.51 -36.74 18.38
CA GLY A 51 27.67 -35.62 18.60
C GLY A 51 26.55 -35.46 17.57
N GLY A 52 25.35 -35.32 18.05
CA GLY A 52 24.26 -34.73 17.31
C GLY A 52 24.27 -33.23 17.54
N GLY A 53 24.44 -32.43 16.47
CA GLY A 53 24.28 -30.99 16.52
C GLY A 53 22.81 -30.63 16.81
N ALA A 54 22.52 -30.28 18.06
CA ALA A 54 21.27 -29.65 18.42
C ALA A 54 21.31 -28.21 17.90
N ALA A 55 20.57 -27.94 16.83
CA ALA A 55 20.24 -26.59 16.45
C ALA A 55 19.55 -25.91 17.65
N GLY A 56 20.23 -24.98 18.26
CA GLY A 56 19.70 -24.19 19.36
C GLY A 56 18.44 -23.48 18.91
N ASN A 57 17.31 -23.99 19.35
CA ASN A 57 16.04 -23.28 19.29
C ASN A 57 16.17 -22.07 20.23
N ALA A 58 16.52 -20.92 19.67
CA ALA A 58 16.48 -19.66 20.40
C ALA A 58 15.02 -19.46 20.82
N SER A 59 14.69 -19.84 22.03
CA SER A 59 13.42 -19.55 22.68
C SER A 59 13.31 -18.03 22.72
N ALA A 60 12.55 -17.46 21.79
CA ALA A 60 12.18 -16.06 21.85
C ALA A 60 11.48 -15.85 23.20
N GLY A 61 12.03 -15.00 24.04
CA GLY A 61 11.42 -14.63 25.30
C GLY A 61 10.00 -14.08 25.06
N PRO A 62 9.15 -14.00 26.10
CA PRO A 62 7.78 -13.50 25.95
C PRO A 62 7.83 -12.14 25.26
N ALA A 63 7.11 -12.02 24.13
CA ALA A 63 7.00 -10.78 23.39
C ALA A 63 6.41 -9.71 24.30
N LYS A 64 7.04 -8.55 24.38
CA LYS A 64 6.63 -7.43 25.23
C LYS A 64 5.68 -6.51 24.51
N ASP A 65 4.75 -5.91 25.25
CA ASP A 65 3.93 -4.81 24.77
C ASP A 65 4.82 -3.72 24.16
N HIS A 66 4.32 -3.07 23.12
CA HIS A 66 5.09 -2.12 22.33
C HIS A 66 4.26 -0.88 21.98
N VAL A 67 4.94 0.18 21.57
CA VAL A 67 4.32 1.43 21.13
C VAL A 67 4.50 1.56 19.62
N VAL A 68 3.43 1.98 18.95
CA VAL A 68 3.43 2.24 17.51
C VAL A 68 3.03 3.70 17.29
N ASP A 69 3.84 4.43 16.52
CA ASP A 69 3.54 5.80 16.11
C ASP A 69 2.54 5.80 14.96
N THR A 70 1.43 6.50 15.14
CA THR A 70 0.30 6.56 14.18
C THR A 70 0.00 8.00 13.79
N ALA A 71 -0.88 8.21 12.81
CA ALA A 71 -1.39 9.53 12.45
C ALA A 71 -2.01 10.28 13.64
N MET A 72 -2.55 9.53 14.62
CA MET A 72 -3.20 10.09 15.81
C MET A 72 -2.28 10.10 17.05
N GLY A 73 -0.97 9.92 16.85
CA GLY A 73 0.03 9.83 17.92
C GLY A 73 0.35 8.40 18.35
N PRO A 74 1.13 8.21 19.42
CA PRO A 74 1.59 6.91 19.87
C PRO A 74 0.46 6.07 20.49
N VAL A 75 0.41 4.79 20.12
CA VAL A 75 -0.56 3.82 20.63
C VAL A 75 0.17 2.65 21.28
N HIS A 76 -0.21 2.34 22.54
CA HIS A 76 0.29 1.18 23.27
C HIS A 76 -0.49 -0.08 22.87
N LEU A 77 0.20 -1.13 22.48
CA LEU A 77 -0.36 -2.36 21.96
C LEU A 77 0.17 -3.59 22.69
N PRO A 78 -0.66 -4.64 22.85
CA PRO A 78 -0.16 -5.94 23.26
C PRO A 78 0.79 -6.49 22.20
N ALA A 79 1.75 -7.30 22.63
CA ALA A 79 2.76 -7.87 21.75
C ALA A 79 2.19 -8.60 20.52
N HIS A 80 1.07 -9.28 20.71
CA HIS A 80 0.35 -10.04 19.67
C HIS A 80 -1.16 -9.84 19.85
N PRO A 81 -1.76 -8.84 19.19
CA PRO A 81 -3.22 -8.70 19.16
C PRO A 81 -3.87 -9.96 18.58
N ARG A 82 -4.97 -10.39 19.21
CA ARG A 82 -5.69 -11.62 18.84
C ARG A 82 -7.08 -11.38 18.29
N ARG A 83 -7.66 -10.24 18.63
CA ARG A 83 -9.02 -9.87 18.25
C ARG A 83 -9.00 -8.56 17.47
N VAL A 84 -8.49 -8.67 16.26
CA VAL A 84 -8.29 -7.51 15.39
C VAL A 84 -9.58 -7.20 14.63
N VAL A 85 -9.98 -5.94 14.59
CA VAL A 85 -11.01 -5.42 13.68
C VAL A 85 -10.35 -4.48 12.70
N VAL A 86 -10.75 -4.56 11.43
CA VAL A 86 -10.23 -3.73 10.34
C VAL A 86 -11.36 -2.99 9.64
N LEU A 87 -11.17 -1.69 9.35
CA LEU A 87 -12.24 -0.82 8.87
C LEU A 87 -12.01 -0.26 7.46
N ASP A 88 -11.08 -0.84 6.69
CA ASP A 88 -10.93 -0.60 5.23
C ASP A 88 -10.33 -1.85 4.56
N THR A 89 -10.35 -1.87 3.23
CA THR A 89 -9.82 -2.96 2.39
C THR A 89 -8.30 -3.09 2.49
N ALA A 90 -7.59 -1.99 2.68
CA ALA A 90 -6.12 -1.99 2.85
C ALA A 90 -5.68 -2.69 4.14
N GLU A 91 -6.40 -2.47 5.23
CA GLU A 91 -6.16 -3.12 6.51
C GLU A 91 -6.53 -4.60 6.45
N LEU A 92 -7.60 -4.95 5.71
CA LEU A 92 -8.00 -6.34 5.50
C LEU A 92 -6.94 -7.12 4.71
N ASP A 93 -6.52 -6.59 3.55
CA ASP A 93 -5.45 -7.21 2.76
C ASP A 93 -4.16 -7.36 3.60
N SER A 94 -3.78 -6.31 4.32
CA SER A 94 -2.60 -6.32 5.18
C SER A 94 -2.67 -7.41 6.25
N ALA A 95 -3.79 -7.51 6.97
CA ALA A 95 -3.97 -8.50 8.03
C ALA A 95 -3.87 -9.93 7.47
N ILE A 96 -4.61 -10.22 6.38
CA ILE A 96 -4.61 -11.54 5.73
C ILE A 96 -3.21 -11.87 5.18
N THR A 97 -2.55 -10.93 4.51
CA THR A 97 -1.19 -11.10 3.98
C THR A 97 -0.19 -11.42 5.09
N LEU A 98 -0.36 -10.84 6.28
CA LEU A 98 0.48 -11.09 7.46
C LEU A 98 0.08 -12.35 8.25
N GLY A 99 -0.89 -13.13 7.76
CA GLY A 99 -1.35 -14.36 8.39
C GLY A 99 -2.22 -14.11 9.63
N VAL A 100 -2.88 -12.96 9.72
CA VAL A 100 -3.82 -12.62 10.80
C VAL A 100 -5.23 -12.54 10.21
N THR A 101 -6.14 -13.41 10.67
CA THR A 101 -7.56 -13.33 10.31
C THR A 101 -8.26 -12.40 11.29
N PRO A 102 -8.79 -11.23 10.84
CA PRO A 102 -9.56 -10.34 11.70
C PRO A 102 -10.83 -11.01 12.22
N VAL A 103 -11.29 -10.62 13.42
CA VAL A 103 -12.58 -11.07 13.95
C VAL A 103 -13.76 -10.29 13.35
N GLY A 104 -13.48 -9.11 12.77
CA GLY A 104 -14.46 -8.26 12.09
C GLY A 104 -13.82 -7.39 11.03
N SER A 105 -14.56 -7.12 9.95
CA SER A 105 -14.18 -6.20 8.87
C SER A 105 -15.42 -5.53 8.29
N VAL A 106 -15.24 -4.36 7.69
CA VAL A 106 -16.25 -3.69 6.87
C VAL A 106 -16.31 -4.29 5.47
N LYS A 107 -17.43 -4.09 4.78
CA LYS A 107 -17.61 -4.47 3.36
C LYS A 107 -16.93 -3.47 2.43
N ALA A 108 -16.37 -4.00 1.34
CA ALA A 108 -15.75 -3.20 0.28
C ALA A 108 -16.78 -2.50 -0.63
N GLY A 109 -17.95 -3.07 -0.81
CA GLY A 109 -19.01 -2.54 -1.67
C GLY A 109 -20.34 -3.25 -1.47
N ALA A 110 -21.37 -2.79 -2.19
CA ALA A 110 -22.74 -3.29 -2.06
C ALA A 110 -22.96 -4.72 -2.57
N ALA A 111 -22.09 -5.22 -3.44
CA ALA A 111 -22.27 -6.51 -4.13
C ALA A 111 -21.52 -7.68 -3.49
N SER A 112 -20.42 -7.42 -2.76
CA SER A 112 -19.58 -8.44 -2.14
C SER A 112 -19.51 -8.26 -0.63
N ASP A 113 -19.30 -9.33 0.11
CA ASP A 113 -19.10 -9.24 1.56
C ASP A 113 -17.66 -8.82 1.86
N PHE A 114 -16.71 -9.51 1.27
CA PHE A 114 -15.28 -9.20 1.34
C PHE A 114 -14.68 -9.37 -0.06
N LEU A 115 -13.51 -8.77 -0.28
CA LEU A 115 -12.85 -8.76 -1.58
C LEU A 115 -12.65 -10.18 -2.13
N ASP A 116 -13.17 -10.44 -3.33
CA ASP A 116 -13.23 -11.79 -3.93
C ASP A 116 -11.85 -12.38 -4.27
N TYR A 117 -10.84 -11.54 -4.42
CA TYR A 117 -9.47 -11.99 -4.66
C TYR A 117 -8.78 -12.58 -3.42
N LEU A 118 -9.32 -12.32 -2.22
CA LEU A 118 -8.80 -12.91 -0.98
C LEU A 118 -9.16 -14.39 -0.87
N PRO A 119 -8.31 -15.24 -0.26
CA PRO A 119 -8.65 -16.64 -0.06
C PRO A 119 -9.93 -16.79 0.75
N LYS A 120 -10.93 -17.49 0.22
CA LYS A 120 -12.24 -17.67 0.89
C LYS A 120 -12.10 -18.28 2.28
N SER A 121 -11.16 -19.19 2.48
CA SER A 121 -10.87 -19.77 3.81
C SER A 121 -10.35 -18.75 4.82
N ALA A 122 -9.64 -17.71 4.36
CA ALA A 122 -9.09 -16.68 5.23
C ALA A 122 -10.15 -15.67 5.69
N VAL A 123 -11.22 -15.50 4.92
CA VAL A 123 -12.29 -14.52 5.22
C VAL A 123 -13.58 -15.14 5.79
N ALA A 124 -13.74 -16.47 5.72
CA ALA A 124 -14.97 -17.17 6.06
C ALA A 124 -15.47 -16.95 7.50
N GLY A 125 -14.58 -16.65 8.45
CA GLY A 125 -14.92 -16.42 9.87
C GLY A 125 -15.06 -14.96 10.27
N ILE A 126 -14.83 -14.04 9.34
CA ILE A 126 -14.84 -12.60 9.62
C ILE A 126 -16.28 -12.10 9.72
N ARG A 127 -16.62 -11.39 10.81
CA ARG A 127 -17.92 -10.75 10.97
C ARG A 127 -17.95 -9.42 10.22
N ASN A 128 -19.02 -9.21 9.46
CA ASN A 128 -19.27 -7.89 8.87
C ASN A 128 -19.65 -6.90 9.98
N VAL A 129 -18.96 -5.77 10.03
CA VAL A 129 -19.18 -4.67 10.97
C VAL A 129 -19.56 -3.36 10.25
N GLY A 130 -20.27 -3.46 9.15
CA GLY A 130 -20.77 -2.31 8.37
C GLY A 130 -20.06 -2.10 7.05
N GLU A 131 -20.10 -0.88 6.56
CA GLU A 131 -19.48 -0.46 5.29
C GLU A 131 -18.32 0.49 5.54
N ILE A 132 -17.41 0.62 4.57
CA ILE A 132 -16.24 1.54 4.66
C ILE A 132 -16.67 2.97 5.02
N ALA A 133 -17.77 3.46 4.45
CA ALA A 133 -18.26 4.82 4.71
C ALA A 133 -18.94 4.99 6.09
N GLY A 134 -19.37 3.90 6.69
CA GLY A 134 -20.12 3.89 7.94
C GLY A 134 -19.99 2.57 8.70
N PRO A 135 -18.88 2.35 9.42
CA PRO A 135 -18.75 1.18 10.28
C PRO A 135 -19.77 1.22 11.42
N ASP A 136 -20.32 0.06 11.74
CA ASP A 136 -21.21 -0.14 12.88
C ASP A 136 -20.38 -0.29 14.17
N LEU A 137 -20.27 0.78 14.95
CA LEU A 137 -19.46 0.81 16.16
C LEU A 137 -20.00 -0.12 17.27
N GLU A 138 -21.29 -0.40 17.30
CA GLU A 138 -21.89 -1.36 18.23
C GLU A 138 -21.47 -2.79 17.88
N ALA A 139 -21.52 -3.12 16.58
CA ALA A 139 -21.01 -4.40 16.09
C ALA A 139 -19.51 -4.56 16.34
N VAL A 140 -18.71 -3.49 16.14
CA VAL A 140 -17.28 -3.47 16.49
C VAL A 140 -17.08 -3.74 17.97
N ALA A 141 -17.77 -3.02 18.86
CA ALA A 141 -17.65 -3.16 20.31
C ALA A 141 -18.09 -4.56 20.81
N ALA A 142 -19.15 -5.13 20.21
CA ALA A 142 -19.61 -6.48 20.53
C ALA A 142 -18.57 -7.57 20.25
N LEU A 143 -17.64 -7.32 19.33
CA LEU A 143 -16.52 -8.23 19.04
C LEU A 143 -15.41 -8.16 20.09
N LYS A 144 -15.44 -7.20 21.02
CA LYS A 144 -14.41 -7.00 22.05
C LYS A 144 -12.99 -7.06 21.47
N PRO A 145 -12.67 -6.18 20.51
CA PRO A 145 -11.35 -6.17 19.90
C PRO A 145 -10.27 -5.78 20.90
N ASP A 146 -9.04 -6.22 20.65
CA ASP A 146 -7.83 -5.75 21.33
C ASP A 146 -6.97 -4.85 20.42
N LEU A 147 -7.38 -4.70 19.15
CA LEU A 147 -6.80 -3.79 18.17
C LEU A 147 -7.84 -3.44 17.10
N ILE A 148 -7.90 -2.15 16.73
CA ILE A 148 -8.62 -1.66 15.57
C ILE A 148 -7.61 -1.05 14.59
N LEU A 149 -7.67 -1.43 13.31
CA LEU A 149 -6.87 -0.84 12.23
C LEU A 149 -7.80 -0.07 11.28
N THR A 150 -7.41 1.16 10.94
CA THR A 150 -8.11 2.03 9.98
C THR A 150 -7.19 3.16 9.51
N SER A 151 -7.73 4.17 8.84
CA SER A 151 -7.01 5.36 8.43
C SER A 151 -7.72 6.65 8.86
N GLU A 152 -6.93 7.72 9.05
CA GLU A 152 -7.46 9.05 9.41
C GLU A 152 -8.43 9.57 8.36
N VAL A 153 -8.11 9.38 7.07
CA VAL A 153 -8.99 9.82 5.97
C VAL A 153 -10.36 9.13 6.00
N ARG A 154 -10.48 7.93 6.59
CA ARG A 154 -11.74 7.19 6.74
C ARG A 154 -12.45 7.53 8.03
N ASP A 155 -11.76 7.42 9.14
CA ASP A 155 -12.36 7.39 10.47
C ASP A 155 -11.77 8.40 11.46
N GLY A 156 -11.01 9.39 10.99
CA GLY A 156 -10.43 10.42 11.87
C GLY A 156 -11.49 11.12 12.73
N ALA A 157 -12.66 11.41 12.16
CA ALA A 157 -13.79 12.01 12.89
C ALA A 157 -14.38 11.08 13.99
N ARG A 158 -14.12 9.77 13.91
CA ARG A 158 -14.60 8.76 14.88
C ARG A 158 -13.51 8.27 15.82
N TYR A 159 -12.30 8.83 15.75
CA TYR A 159 -11.14 8.32 16.48
C TYR A 159 -11.41 8.11 17.99
N GLU A 160 -11.98 9.11 18.66
CA GLU A 160 -12.26 9.02 20.10
C GLU A 160 -13.29 7.94 20.44
N GLN A 161 -14.25 7.68 19.54
CA GLN A 161 -15.22 6.61 19.71
C GLN A 161 -14.58 5.22 19.54
N LEU A 162 -13.74 5.06 18.50
CA LEU A 162 -13.00 3.82 18.25
C LEU A 162 -12.00 3.52 19.37
N LYS A 163 -11.25 4.53 19.82
CA LYS A 163 -10.30 4.44 20.94
C LYS A 163 -10.95 4.07 22.27
N ALA A 164 -12.22 4.47 22.48
CA ALA A 164 -13.00 4.05 23.66
C ALA A 164 -13.37 2.56 23.61
N ILE A 165 -13.38 1.92 22.43
CA ILE A 165 -13.65 0.49 22.26
C ILE A 165 -12.35 -0.32 22.44
N ALA A 166 -11.28 0.06 21.74
CA ALA A 166 -9.98 -0.63 21.78
C ALA A 166 -8.84 0.28 21.29
N PRO A 167 -7.57 -0.04 21.57
CA PRO A 167 -6.42 0.59 20.93
C PRO A 167 -6.61 0.66 19.43
N THR A 168 -6.53 1.89 18.87
CA THR A 168 -6.84 2.15 17.45
C THR A 168 -5.62 2.71 16.77
N VAL A 169 -5.12 2.00 15.76
CA VAL A 169 -4.00 2.40 14.91
C VAL A 169 -4.55 2.97 13.60
N MET A 170 -4.23 4.23 13.34
CA MET A 170 -4.62 4.93 12.11
C MET A 170 -3.40 5.27 11.26
N THR A 171 -3.45 4.91 9.99
CA THR A 171 -2.59 5.49 8.96
C THR A 171 -3.13 6.86 8.52
N GLU A 172 -2.33 7.74 7.94
CA GLU A 172 -2.81 9.07 7.48
C GLU A 172 -3.84 8.94 6.37
N SER A 173 -3.57 8.07 5.41
CA SER A 173 -4.42 7.87 4.23
C SER A 173 -4.31 6.44 3.70
N THR A 174 -5.18 6.09 2.76
CA THR A 174 -5.16 4.81 2.05
C THR A 174 -4.65 4.98 0.61
N GLY A 175 -4.38 3.90 -0.10
CA GLY A 175 -4.00 3.94 -1.52
C GLY A 175 -2.51 4.20 -1.76
N TYR A 176 -2.11 5.45 -2.03
CA TYR A 176 -0.73 5.76 -2.42
C TYR A 176 0.35 5.29 -1.42
N PRO A 177 0.24 5.52 -0.10
CA PRO A 177 1.27 5.11 0.86
C PRO A 177 1.13 3.65 1.33
N TRP A 178 0.47 2.78 0.58
CA TRP A 178 0.11 1.43 1.00
C TRP A 178 1.27 0.57 1.54
N LYS A 179 2.49 0.75 1.03
CA LYS A 179 3.67 0.02 1.52
C LYS A 179 4.09 0.49 2.91
N GLN A 180 3.99 1.80 3.18
CA GLN A 180 4.25 2.36 4.51
C GLN A 180 3.16 1.92 5.48
N ASN A 181 1.91 1.98 5.05
CA ASN A 181 0.75 1.52 5.82
C ASN A 181 0.90 0.04 6.20
N PHE A 182 1.28 -0.82 5.26
CA PHE A 182 1.52 -2.24 5.52
C PHE A 182 2.59 -2.46 6.60
N ARG A 183 3.67 -1.68 6.60
CA ARG A 183 4.69 -1.75 7.66
C ARG A 183 4.14 -1.35 9.02
N LEU A 184 3.31 -0.29 9.06
CA LEU A 184 2.65 0.14 10.28
C LEU A 184 1.68 -0.93 10.79
N HIS A 185 0.87 -1.53 9.90
CA HIS A 185 0.00 -2.64 10.25
C HIS A 185 0.80 -3.85 10.76
N ALA A 186 1.94 -4.15 10.15
CA ALA A 186 2.81 -5.23 10.59
C ALA A 186 3.43 -4.97 11.98
N GLN A 187 3.80 -3.73 12.28
CA GLN A 187 4.23 -3.35 13.62
C GLN A 187 3.10 -3.53 14.62
N ALA A 188 1.91 -3.00 14.32
CA ALA A 188 0.74 -3.12 15.17
C ALA A 188 0.33 -4.57 15.45
N LEU A 189 0.47 -5.45 14.46
CA LEU A 189 0.13 -6.88 14.55
C LEU A 189 1.26 -7.75 15.13
N GLY A 190 2.45 -7.19 15.42
CA GLY A 190 3.60 -7.96 15.84
C GLY A 190 4.14 -8.91 14.75
N ARG A 191 4.03 -8.51 13.46
CA ARG A 191 4.34 -9.32 12.27
C ARG A 191 5.43 -8.73 11.37
N THR A 192 6.38 -8.02 11.95
CA THR A 192 7.44 -7.32 11.18
C THR A 192 8.37 -8.27 10.41
N ALA A 193 8.59 -9.49 10.92
CA ALA A 193 9.39 -10.49 10.21
C ALA A 193 8.66 -11.02 8.97
N GLU A 194 7.35 -11.24 9.07
CA GLU A 194 6.48 -11.63 7.95
C GLU A 194 6.46 -10.52 6.89
N ALA A 195 6.31 -9.27 7.31
CA ALA A 195 6.29 -8.12 6.40
C ALA A 195 7.56 -8.05 5.55
N LYS A 196 8.74 -8.23 6.15
CA LYS A 196 10.01 -8.26 5.40
C LYS A 196 10.04 -9.36 4.34
N ARG A 197 9.49 -10.55 4.64
CA ARG A 197 9.41 -11.64 3.66
C ARG A 197 8.46 -11.30 2.51
N VAL A 198 7.30 -10.72 2.81
CA VAL A 198 6.32 -10.28 1.81
C VAL A 198 6.91 -9.20 0.91
N GLU A 199 7.57 -8.20 1.47
CA GLU A 199 8.21 -7.11 0.71
C GLU A 199 9.32 -7.64 -0.22
N ALA A 200 10.13 -8.59 0.26
CA ALA A 200 11.16 -9.23 -0.56
C ALA A 200 10.53 -10.02 -1.73
N ALA A 201 9.51 -10.85 -1.46
CA ALA A 201 8.81 -11.60 -2.49
C ALA A 201 8.17 -10.70 -3.55
N TYR A 202 7.56 -9.59 -3.15
CA TYR A 202 7.02 -8.59 -4.07
C TYR A 202 8.12 -7.98 -4.95
N THR A 203 9.25 -7.61 -4.36
CA THR A 203 10.38 -7.04 -5.09
C THR A 203 10.91 -8.01 -6.15
N ASP A 204 11.05 -9.27 -5.78
CA ASP A 204 11.48 -10.34 -6.70
C ASP A 204 10.45 -10.56 -7.83
N LYS A 205 9.15 -10.54 -7.51
CA LYS A 205 8.09 -10.66 -8.51
C LYS A 205 8.09 -9.50 -9.49
N VAL A 206 8.22 -8.25 -9.01
CA VAL A 206 8.38 -7.06 -9.86
C VAL A 206 9.54 -7.21 -10.82
N ALA A 207 10.70 -7.70 -10.34
CA ALA A 207 11.87 -7.91 -11.19
C ALA A 207 11.60 -8.97 -12.26
N LYS A 208 10.92 -10.08 -11.92
CA LYS A 208 10.53 -11.14 -12.86
C LYS A 208 9.57 -10.62 -13.92
N VAL A 209 8.53 -9.88 -13.54
CA VAL A 209 7.57 -9.28 -14.48
C VAL A 209 8.27 -8.30 -15.42
N ARG A 210 9.13 -7.43 -14.88
CA ARG A 210 9.93 -6.51 -15.70
C ARG A 210 10.79 -7.24 -16.72
N ALA A 211 11.45 -8.33 -16.33
CA ALA A 211 12.24 -9.16 -17.24
C ALA A 211 11.36 -9.81 -18.33
N ALA A 212 10.19 -10.35 -17.94
CA ALA A 212 9.27 -11.03 -18.84
C ALA A 212 8.66 -10.11 -19.91
N ILE A 213 8.47 -8.82 -19.61
CA ILE A 213 7.98 -7.82 -20.58
C ILE A 213 9.09 -7.23 -21.47
N GLY A 214 10.34 -7.67 -21.33
CA GLY A 214 11.46 -7.27 -22.17
C GLY A 214 12.52 -6.40 -21.50
N GLY A 215 12.54 -6.34 -20.16
CA GLY A 215 13.53 -5.61 -19.40
C GLY A 215 13.17 -4.14 -19.15
N ALA A 216 14.08 -3.41 -18.51
CA ALA A 216 13.83 -2.04 -18.05
C ALA A 216 13.59 -1.05 -19.19
N GLU A 217 14.33 -1.15 -20.27
CA GLU A 217 14.20 -0.26 -21.44
C GLU A 217 12.83 -0.43 -22.10
N GLN A 218 12.43 -1.69 -22.35
CA GLN A 218 11.14 -1.99 -22.95
C GLN A 218 9.97 -1.61 -22.03
N ALA A 219 10.12 -1.80 -20.72
CA ALA A 219 9.13 -1.36 -19.75
C ALA A 219 8.93 0.16 -19.82
N ALA A 220 10.00 0.92 -19.76
CA ALA A 220 9.96 2.39 -19.81
C ALA A 220 9.38 2.91 -21.15
N ALA A 221 9.64 2.21 -22.25
CA ALA A 221 9.11 2.54 -23.58
C ALA A 221 7.64 2.12 -23.77
N THR A 222 7.07 1.28 -22.87
CA THR A 222 5.68 0.82 -22.97
C THR A 222 4.77 1.69 -22.10
N SER A 223 3.98 2.53 -22.74
CA SER A 223 2.99 3.39 -22.06
C SER A 223 1.77 2.58 -21.64
N VAL A 224 1.41 2.65 -20.35
CA VAL A 224 0.25 1.94 -19.77
C VAL A 224 -0.72 2.92 -19.14
N ASN A 225 -2.00 2.80 -19.45
CA ASN A 225 -3.07 3.55 -18.79
C ASN A 225 -4.05 2.63 -18.06
N VAL A 226 -4.58 3.13 -16.95
CA VAL A 226 -5.65 2.47 -16.19
C VAL A 226 -6.87 3.37 -16.18
N VAL A 227 -7.95 2.88 -16.75
CA VAL A 227 -9.22 3.57 -16.96
C VAL A 227 -10.28 2.95 -16.06
N ARG A 228 -10.96 3.77 -15.26
CA ARG A 228 -12.07 3.29 -14.43
C ARG A 228 -13.36 4.00 -14.80
N PHE A 229 -14.35 3.23 -15.15
CA PHE A 229 -15.72 3.69 -15.29
C PHE A 229 -16.41 3.60 -13.92
N VAL A 230 -16.93 4.72 -13.42
CA VAL A 230 -17.47 4.80 -12.07
C VAL A 230 -18.93 5.21 -12.11
N GLU A 231 -19.83 4.41 -11.51
CA GLU A 231 -21.25 4.78 -11.40
C GLU A 231 -21.37 6.10 -10.63
N GLY A 232 -22.09 7.06 -11.23
CA GLY A 232 -22.35 8.37 -10.62
C GLY A 232 -21.16 9.34 -10.66
N ALA A 233 -20.07 9.03 -11.38
CA ALA A 233 -18.92 9.92 -11.54
C ALA A 233 -18.41 9.94 -12.99
N ASP A 234 -17.41 10.80 -13.26
CA ASP A 234 -16.71 10.83 -14.53
C ASP A 234 -15.74 9.65 -14.66
N ILE A 235 -15.31 9.38 -15.89
CA ILE A 235 -14.34 8.32 -16.19
C ILE A 235 -12.97 8.76 -15.71
N ARG A 236 -12.30 7.94 -14.90
CA ARG A 236 -11.01 8.26 -14.30
C ARG A 236 -9.86 7.64 -15.07
N LEU A 237 -8.89 8.46 -15.42
CA LEU A 237 -7.56 8.02 -15.85
C LEU A 237 -6.64 8.13 -14.63
N TYR A 238 -6.23 6.98 -14.08
CA TYR A 238 -5.50 6.94 -12.81
C TYR A 238 -4.09 7.50 -12.93
N GLY A 239 -3.73 8.37 -11.99
CA GLY A 239 -2.41 8.99 -11.89
C GLY A 239 -1.38 8.15 -11.14
N ASP A 240 -0.20 8.74 -10.94
CA ASP A 240 0.95 8.04 -10.36
C ASP A 240 0.92 7.98 -8.81
N ARG A 241 0.12 8.86 -8.17
CA ARG A 241 -0.07 8.84 -6.71
C ARG A 241 -1.32 8.05 -6.32
N THR A 242 -1.41 6.82 -6.86
CA THR A 242 -2.44 5.84 -6.53
C THR A 242 -1.79 4.49 -6.25
N TYR A 243 -2.52 3.57 -5.65
CA TYR A 243 -2.06 2.21 -5.42
C TYR A 243 -1.56 1.57 -6.73
N ILE A 244 -2.41 1.54 -7.76
CA ILE A 244 -2.05 0.96 -9.06
C ILE A 244 -0.92 1.73 -9.75
N GLY A 245 -0.90 3.07 -9.66
CA GLY A 245 0.16 3.90 -10.20
C GLY A 245 1.53 3.54 -9.61
N THR A 246 1.59 3.21 -8.32
CA THR A 246 2.85 2.78 -7.69
C THR A 246 3.31 1.41 -8.19
N ILE A 247 2.40 0.47 -8.45
CA ILE A 247 2.74 -0.86 -9.00
C ILE A 247 3.31 -0.71 -10.43
N LEU A 248 2.65 0.10 -11.28
CA LEU A 248 3.15 0.40 -12.63
C LEU A 248 4.56 1.02 -12.58
N LYS A 249 4.78 1.95 -11.66
CA LYS A 249 6.08 2.57 -11.42
C LYS A 249 7.13 1.57 -10.93
N ASP A 250 6.77 0.67 -10.02
CA ASP A 250 7.69 -0.35 -9.51
C ASP A 250 8.17 -1.28 -10.63
N VAL A 251 7.27 -1.65 -11.56
CA VAL A 251 7.64 -2.42 -12.77
C VAL A 251 8.47 -1.57 -13.72
N GLY A 252 8.38 -0.24 -13.66
CA GLY A 252 9.10 0.69 -14.52
C GLY A 252 8.39 1.00 -15.83
N LEU A 253 7.06 0.79 -15.86
CA LEU A 253 6.25 1.07 -17.06
C LEU A 253 6.11 2.57 -17.32
N GLY A 254 6.14 2.95 -18.59
CA GLY A 254 5.82 4.29 -19.05
C GLY A 254 4.34 4.63 -18.81
N ARG A 255 4.05 5.93 -18.78
CA ARG A 255 2.68 6.44 -18.61
C ARG A 255 2.34 7.45 -19.70
N PRO A 256 1.09 7.51 -20.18
CA PRO A 256 0.68 8.52 -21.13
C PRO A 256 0.76 9.93 -20.50
N PRO A 257 1.16 10.98 -21.26
CA PRO A 257 1.36 12.33 -20.73
C PRO A 257 0.14 12.92 -20.00
N ILE A 258 -1.07 12.44 -20.33
CA ILE A 258 -2.30 12.93 -19.72
C ILE A 258 -2.35 12.67 -18.22
N VAL A 259 -1.75 11.58 -17.73
CA VAL A 259 -1.77 11.25 -16.31
C VAL A 259 -0.98 12.23 -15.45
N ALA A 260 -0.01 12.95 -16.04
CA ALA A 260 0.71 14.03 -15.35
C ALA A 260 -0.21 15.22 -15.00
N LYS A 261 -1.39 15.31 -15.63
CA LYS A 261 -2.42 16.30 -15.33
C LYS A 261 -3.41 15.86 -14.24
N ALA A 262 -3.22 14.65 -13.69
CA ALA A 262 -4.05 14.15 -12.62
C ALA A 262 -3.98 15.07 -11.40
N LYS A 263 -5.16 15.46 -10.87
CA LYS A 263 -5.22 16.32 -9.69
C LYS A 263 -4.57 15.57 -8.51
N ASP A 264 -3.62 16.25 -7.88
CA ASP A 264 -2.84 15.69 -6.76
C ASP A 264 -2.18 14.32 -7.07
N GLY A 265 -2.04 13.99 -8.37
CA GLY A 265 -1.53 12.72 -8.85
C GLY A 265 -2.53 11.56 -8.74
N PHE A 266 -3.79 11.81 -8.38
CA PHE A 266 -4.80 10.77 -8.18
C PHE A 266 -5.46 10.35 -9.49
N SER A 267 -6.26 11.23 -10.14
CA SER A 267 -6.90 10.95 -11.42
C SER A 267 -7.04 12.20 -12.29
N TYR A 268 -7.07 11.98 -13.59
CA TYR A 268 -7.56 12.94 -14.57
C TYR A 268 -8.91 12.44 -15.06
N ASP A 269 -9.96 13.23 -14.80
CA ASP A 269 -11.31 12.82 -15.12
C ASP A 269 -11.68 13.27 -16.54
N VAL A 270 -12.31 12.39 -17.30
CA VAL A 270 -12.71 12.61 -18.69
C VAL A 270 -14.18 12.28 -18.91
N SER A 271 -14.82 13.03 -19.81
CA SER A 271 -16.15 12.67 -20.30
C SER A 271 -16.07 11.61 -21.41
N PRO A 272 -17.19 10.93 -21.72
CA PRO A 272 -17.26 9.97 -22.82
C PRO A 272 -16.76 10.50 -24.17
N GLU A 273 -17.00 11.78 -24.45
CA GLU A 273 -16.61 12.45 -25.71
C GLU A 273 -15.10 12.70 -25.82
N ARG A 274 -14.40 12.63 -24.67
CA ARG A 274 -12.94 12.85 -24.59
C ARG A 274 -12.19 11.58 -24.17
N ILE A 275 -12.78 10.43 -24.43
CA ILE A 275 -12.15 9.15 -24.14
C ILE A 275 -10.91 8.88 -25.00
N ASP A 276 -10.72 9.66 -26.06
CA ASP A 276 -9.49 9.72 -26.86
C ASP A 276 -8.24 9.99 -26.00
N LEU A 277 -8.38 10.70 -24.90
CA LEU A 277 -7.31 11.00 -23.95
C LEU A 277 -6.84 9.77 -23.15
N ALA A 278 -7.61 8.70 -23.16
CA ALA A 278 -7.24 7.46 -22.48
C ALA A 278 -6.17 6.65 -23.20
N ASP A 279 -5.83 7.01 -24.45
CA ASP A 279 -4.95 6.20 -25.29
C ASP A 279 -3.53 6.04 -24.71
N ALA A 280 -2.99 4.86 -24.91
CA ALA A 280 -1.68 4.41 -24.48
C ALA A 280 -1.29 3.17 -25.30
N ASP A 281 -0.07 2.64 -25.14
CA ASP A 281 0.29 1.36 -25.79
C ASP A 281 -0.53 0.19 -25.25
N VAL A 282 -0.87 0.22 -23.97
CA VAL A 282 -1.73 -0.77 -23.30
C VAL A 282 -2.73 -0.06 -22.41
N ILE A 283 -3.99 -0.49 -22.46
CA ILE A 283 -5.04 0.01 -21.59
C ILE A 283 -5.61 -1.14 -20.78
N PHE A 284 -5.63 -0.97 -19.46
CA PHE A 284 -6.45 -1.77 -18.55
C PHE A 284 -7.67 -0.95 -18.15
N HIS A 285 -8.86 -1.56 -18.16
CA HIS A 285 -10.06 -0.85 -17.74
C HIS A 285 -10.90 -1.68 -16.78
N ALA A 286 -11.47 -1.01 -15.79
CA ALA A 286 -12.38 -1.57 -14.82
C ALA A 286 -13.70 -0.80 -14.76
N THR A 287 -14.74 -1.42 -14.21
CA THR A 287 -16.05 -0.78 -14.04
C THR A 287 -16.50 -0.97 -12.59
N TYR A 288 -16.77 0.13 -11.91
CA TYR A 288 -17.37 0.15 -10.58
C TYR A 288 -18.86 0.44 -10.67
N GLY A 289 -19.67 -0.46 -10.11
CA GLY A 289 -21.13 -0.38 -10.15
C GLY A 289 -21.71 -0.87 -11.46
N ASP A 290 -22.92 -0.38 -11.80
CA ASP A 290 -23.64 -0.79 -13.02
C ASP A 290 -22.97 -0.25 -14.28
N ALA A 291 -22.72 -1.11 -15.26
CA ALA A 291 -21.99 -0.76 -16.49
C ALA A 291 -22.71 0.28 -17.37
N ARG A 292 -24.04 0.40 -17.28
CA ARG A 292 -24.80 1.40 -18.04
C ARG A 292 -24.76 2.74 -17.31
N LYS A 293 -24.92 2.74 -15.99
CA LYS A 293 -24.89 3.96 -15.17
C LYS A 293 -23.51 4.57 -15.07
N SER A 294 -22.45 3.75 -15.11
CA SER A 294 -21.07 4.20 -15.21
C SER A 294 -20.65 4.66 -16.62
N LYS A 295 -21.56 4.53 -17.60
CA LYS A 295 -21.32 4.80 -19.03
C LYS A 295 -20.32 3.82 -19.69
N ALA A 296 -19.87 2.77 -18.99
CA ALA A 296 -18.91 1.80 -19.52
C ALA A 296 -19.44 1.16 -20.83
N THR A 297 -20.67 0.63 -20.84
CA THR A 297 -21.28 0.03 -22.04
C THR A 297 -21.27 1.02 -23.21
N GLN A 298 -21.72 2.25 -23.00
CA GLN A 298 -21.78 3.29 -24.02
C GLN A 298 -20.39 3.61 -24.62
N VAL A 299 -19.41 3.77 -23.77
CA VAL A 299 -18.06 4.18 -24.19
C VAL A 299 -17.33 3.03 -24.88
N LEU A 300 -17.36 1.83 -24.31
CA LEU A 300 -16.68 0.66 -24.88
C LEU A 300 -17.25 0.28 -26.26
N ASP A 301 -18.56 0.52 -26.50
CA ASP A 301 -19.19 0.31 -27.79
C ASP A 301 -19.03 1.46 -28.78
N SER A 302 -18.53 2.61 -28.32
CA SER A 302 -18.42 3.83 -29.14
C SER A 302 -17.35 3.71 -30.24
N GLY A 303 -17.57 4.44 -31.33
CA GLY A 303 -16.57 4.57 -32.39
C GLY A 303 -15.31 5.29 -31.93
N LEU A 304 -15.36 6.12 -30.89
CA LEU A 304 -14.17 6.78 -30.31
C LEU A 304 -13.25 5.75 -29.67
N TRP A 305 -13.79 4.90 -28.78
CA TRP A 305 -13.03 3.83 -28.15
C TRP A 305 -12.42 2.85 -29.14
N LYS A 306 -13.25 2.40 -30.12
CA LYS A 306 -12.82 1.46 -31.16
C LYS A 306 -11.74 2.01 -32.10
N ARG A 307 -11.56 3.35 -32.15
CA ARG A 307 -10.50 3.99 -32.94
C ARG A 307 -9.18 4.17 -32.17
N LEU A 308 -9.16 3.97 -30.86
CA LEU A 308 -7.90 4.05 -30.08
C LEU A 308 -6.86 3.09 -30.67
N PRO A 309 -5.62 3.51 -30.85
CA PRO A 309 -4.51 2.63 -31.27
C PRO A 309 -4.41 1.36 -30.40
N ALA A 310 -4.50 1.50 -29.06
CA ALA A 310 -4.51 0.35 -28.17
C ALA A 310 -5.63 -0.65 -28.49
N HIS A 311 -6.84 -0.18 -28.80
CA HIS A 311 -7.97 -1.05 -29.16
C HIS A 311 -7.73 -1.76 -30.49
N LYS A 312 -7.29 -1.04 -31.52
CA LYS A 312 -6.98 -1.60 -32.85
C LYS A 312 -5.88 -2.66 -32.78
N ASN A 313 -4.93 -2.49 -31.90
CA ASN A 313 -3.82 -3.41 -31.70
C ASN A 313 -4.15 -4.54 -30.69
N HIS A 314 -5.40 -4.70 -30.28
CA HIS A 314 -5.86 -5.71 -29.30
C HIS A 314 -5.14 -5.64 -27.94
N ARG A 315 -4.71 -4.44 -27.54
CA ARG A 315 -4.00 -4.18 -26.29
C ARG A 315 -4.85 -3.47 -25.23
N VAL A 316 -6.14 -3.72 -25.28
CA VAL A 316 -7.10 -3.32 -24.23
C VAL A 316 -7.52 -4.56 -23.46
N THR A 317 -7.44 -4.51 -22.15
CA THR A 317 -7.76 -5.64 -21.28
C THR A 317 -8.73 -5.18 -20.19
N PRO A 318 -9.93 -5.80 -20.10
CA PRO A 318 -10.78 -5.62 -18.94
C PRO A 318 -10.15 -6.29 -17.73
N VAL A 319 -10.28 -5.64 -16.57
CA VAL A 319 -9.78 -6.14 -15.30
C VAL A 319 -10.83 -6.00 -14.21
N ASP A 320 -10.71 -6.81 -13.18
CA ASP A 320 -11.61 -6.77 -12.05
C ASP A 320 -11.38 -5.53 -11.19
N ASP A 321 -12.47 -4.80 -10.88
CA ASP A 321 -12.42 -3.56 -10.11
C ASP A 321 -12.05 -3.80 -8.65
N GLU A 322 -12.52 -4.90 -8.05
CA GLU A 322 -12.19 -5.23 -6.68
C GLU A 322 -10.70 -5.52 -6.52
N LEU A 323 -10.11 -6.25 -7.47
CA LEU A 323 -8.69 -6.58 -7.44
C LEU A 323 -7.81 -5.35 -7.71
N TRP A 324 -8.09 -4.61 -8.78
CA TRP A 324 -7.17 -3.59 -9.28
C TRP A 324 -7.28 -2.24 -8.56
N LEU A 325 -8.48 -1.90 -8.08
CA LEU A 325 -8.77 -0.54 -7.63
C LEU A 325 -9.33 -0.44 -6.21
N GLN A 326 -9.98 -1.49 -5.71
CA GLN A 326 -10.47 -1.55 -4.34
C GLN A 326 -9.53 -2.36 -3.44
N GLY A 327 -8.88 -3.37 -3.98
CA GLY A 327 -7.83 -4.13 -3.31
C GLY A 327 -6.56 -3.28 -3.16
N ILE A 328 -6.11 -3.09 -1.92
CA ILE A 328 -4.94 -2.24 -1.62
C ILE A 328 -4.03 -3.02 -0.67
N GLY A 329 -3.07 -3.75 -1.22
CA GLY A 329 -2.13 -4.51 -0.42
C GLY A 329 -1.31 -5.50 -1.23
N TYR A 330 -0.50 -6.30 -0.55
CA TYR A 330 0.43 -7.20 -1.22
C TYR A 330 -0.24 -8.42 -1.84
N THR A 331 -1.36 -8.92 -1.27
CA THR A 331 -2.11 -10.02 -1.87
C THR A 331 -2.73 -9.58 -3.20
N ALA A 332 -3.32 -8.38 -3.27
CA ALA A 332 -3.80 -7.81 -4.52
C ALA A 332 -2.66 -7.54 -5.50
N ALA A 333 -1.58 -6.91 -5.05
CA ALA A 333 -0.43 -6.56 -5.90
C ALA A 333 0.19 -7.79 -6.56
N ASP A 334 0.27 -8.91 -5.85
CA ASP A 334 0.78 -10.17 -6.40
C ASP A 334 -0.03 -10.64 -7.61
N LYS A 335 -1.36 -10.64 -7.50
CA LYS A 335 -2.26 -11.02 -8.60
C LYS A 335 -2.27 -10.00 -9.73
N ILE A 336 -2.26 -8.71 -9.40
CA ILE A 336 -2.19 -7.62 -10.40
C ILE A 336 -0.92 -7.75 -11.25
N LEU A 337 0.22 -8.10 -10.65
CA LEU A 337 1.47 -8.29 -11.39
C LEU A 337 1.38 -9.41 -12.43
N ASP A 338 0.66 -10.51 -12.15
CA ASP A 338 0.43 -11.59 -13.12
C ASP A 338 -0.43 -11.12 -14.29
N GLU A 339 -1.54 -10.43 -14.01
CA GLU A 339 -2.43 -9.89 -15.03
C GLU A 339 -1.76 -8.77 -15.85
N LEU A 340 -0.93 -7.95 -15.20
CA LEU A 340 -0.15 -6.90 -15.83
C LEU A 340 0.86 -7.48 -16.84
N GLU A 341 1.60 -8.52 -16.45
CA GLU A 341 2.51 -9.23 -17.34
C GLU A 341 1.76 -9.75 -18.57
N ALA A 342 0.66 -10.47 -18.34
CA ALA A 342 -0.15 -11.05 -19.41
C ALA A 342 -0.69 -9.96 -20.37
N GLY A 343 -1.23 -8.87 -19.85
CA GLY A 343 -1.79 -7.77 -20.65
C GLY A 343 -0.75 -7.00 -21.44
N VAL A 344 0.44 -6.74 -20.85
CA VAL A 344 1.53 -6.03 -21.54
C VAL A 344 2.15 -6.89 -22.64
N ARG A 345 2.19 -8.21 -22.48
CA ARG A 345 2.71 -9.15 -23.49
C ARG A 345 1.72 -9.42 -24.62
N LYS A 346 0.43 -9.22 -24.39
CA LYS A 346 -0.61 -9.42 -25.39
C LYS A 346 -0.37 -8.53 -26.61
N GLY A 347 -0.46 -9.12 -27.82
CA GLY A 347 -0.26 -8.39 -29.09
C GLY A 347 1.21 -8.13 -29.48
N LYS A 348 2.17 -8.74 -28.79
CA LYS A 348 3.60 -8.73 -29.19
C LYS A 348 4.01 -9.99 -29.98
N SER A 349 3.07 -10.93 -30.22
CA SER A 349 3.28 -12.17 -31.01
C SER A 349 2.90 -11.97 -32.47
#